data_fc2125ff0f9317b25c0af4dc646304bc
#
_entry.id   fc2125ff0f9317b25c0af4dc646304bc
#
_cell.length_a   1.000
_cell.length_b   1.000
_cell.length_c   1.000
_cell.angle_alpha   90.00
_cell.angle_beta   90.00
_cell.angle_gamma   90.00
#
_symmetry.space_group_name_H-M   'P 1'
#
loop_
_entity.id
_entity.type
_entity.pdbx_description
1 polymer ?
#
loop_
_entity_poly.entity_id
_entity_poly.type
_entity_poly.pdbx_seq_one_letter_code
_entity_poly.pdbx_strand_id
1 'polypeptide(L)'
;MKLINQNAKFIKQEPGIEGIYKQIELAGRTSYLSWDKMTDNSAKNFVNMLIKSKHKSCLEHGAVYLNIGNNLYDIEFEHDACKWNSFIQKYRENPYSKLTHNTHINGASITTNFRVLQENGWLDDLKYLCEPTEFHEKRLSMKVITDIGVTREFNRHRTFSIVEQSTRYCNFSKDKFGNEITFITPSWWKANLNKIYLEPEVPSWYIDEEALENKARYVWFVESCTDIERRYLLMIKDGMQPQEARTILPLSTKTEVVYTAFESDWRHFFDLRLRETTGAAHPQAKALAQLIYNEFEKYGLTRNMG
;
A
#
# COMPACT_ATOMS: atom_id res chain seq x y z
N MET A 1 2.04 -23.97 -9.43
CA MET A 1 2.77 -22.97 -8.63
C MET A 1 3.36 -21.91 -9.54
N LYS A 2 3.26 -20.65 -9.15
CA LYS A 2 3.78 -19.52 -9.91
C LYS A 2 4.82 -18.75 -9.10
N LEU A 3 5.95 -18.38 -9.72
CA LEU A 3 6.96 -17.48 -9.15
C LEU A 3 6.91 -16.14 -9.88
N ILE A 4 6.89 -15.05 -9.12
CA ILE A 4 6.93 -13.69 -9.65
C ILE A 4 7.91 -12.83 -8.85
N ASN A 5 8.35 -11.74 -9.46
CA ASN A 5 9.15 -10.72 -8.77
C ASN A 5 8.26 -9.73 -8.02
N GLN A 6 8.83 -9.05 -7.03
CA GLN A 6 8.22 -7.89 -6.39
C GLN A 6 7.94 -6.79 -7.40
N ASN A 7 6.92 -5.98 -7.10
CA ASN A 7 6.57 -4.82 -7.92
C ASN A 7 5.99 -3.70 -7.04
N ALA A 8 6.12 -2.46 -7.50
CA ALA A 8 5.52 -1.28 -6.90
C ALA A 8 4.89 -0.41 -7.99
N LYS A 9 3.73 0.17 -7.69
CA LYS A 9 3.03 1.09 -8.59
C LYS A 9 2.45 2.24 -7.79
N PHE A 10 2.80 3.48 -8.16
CA PHE A 10 2.20 4.67 -7.60
C PHE A 10 0.72 4.77 -7.99
N ILE A 11 -0.12 5.13 -7.03
CA ILE A 11 -1.55 5.36 -7.24
C ILE A 11 -1.80 6.85 -7.08
N LYS A 12 -2.02 7.52 -8.18
CA LYS A 12 -2.42 8.93 -8.18
C LYS A 12 -3.91 9.01 -7.88
N GLN A 13 -4.28 9.71 -6.79
CA GLN A 13 -5.68 10.01 -6.50
C GLN A 13 -6.21 11.02 -7.53
N GLU A 14 -7.39 10.76 -8.08
CA GLU A 14 -8.10 11.69 -8.95
C GLU A 14 -8.67 12.88 -8.14
N PRO A 15 -8.94 14.04 -8.79
CA PRO A 15 -9.51 15.20 -8.15
C PRO A 15 -10.90 15.00 -7.55
N GLY A 16 -11.22 15.81 -6.54
CA GLY A 16 -12.57 15.93 -5.99
C GLY A 16 -13.02 14.73 -5.16
N ILE A 17 -14.28 14.77 -4.73
CA ILE A 17 -14.85 13.73 -3.84
C ILE A 17 -14.95 12.37 -4.52
N GLU A 18 -15.19 12.32 -5.81
CA GLU A 18 -15.23 11.07 -6.58
C GLU A 18 -13.85 10.42 -6.63
N GLY A 19 -12.78 11.22 -6.77
CA GLY A 19 -11.41 10.72 -6.71
C GLY A 19 -11.07 10.14 -5.34
N ILE A 20 -11.53 10.76 -4.26
CA ILE A 20 -11.41 10.23 -2.90
C ILE A 20 -12.10 8.86 -2.78
N TYR A 21 -13.33 8.73 -3.29
CA TYR A 21 -14.09 7.47 -3.24
C TYR A 21 -13.43 6.36 -4.07
N LYS A 22 -12.95 6.67 -5.28
CA LYS A 22 -12.22 5.72 -6.12
C LYS A 22 -10.94 5.21 -5.46
N GLN A 23 -10.20 6.12 -4.79
CA GLN A 23 -9.00 5.77 -4.05
C GLN A 23 -9.30 4.81 -2.89
N ILE A 24 -10.37 5.08 -2.12
CA ILE A 24 -10.85 4.22 -1.05
C ILE A 24 -11.29 2.85 -1.59
N GLU A 25 -12.04 2.83 -2.69
CA GLU A 25 -12.50 1.59 -3.31
C GLU A 25 -11.32 0.74 -3.77
N LEU A 26 -10.34 1.32 -4.47
CA LEU A 26 -9.15 0.62 -4.93
C LEU A 26 -8.41 -0.04 -3.77
N ALA A 27 -8.17 0.71 -2.68
CA ALA A 27 -7.53 0.18 -1.49
C ALA A 27 -8.37 -0.94 -0.85
N GLY A 28 -9.65 -0.73 -0.64
CA GLY A 28 -10.53 -1.71 0.01
C GLY A 28 -10.67 -3.02 -0.78
N ARG A 29 -10.75 -2.93 -2.11
CA ARG A 29 -10.83 -4.13 -2.96
C ARG A 29 -9.55 -4.95 -3.01
N THR A 30 -8.42 -4.38 -2.61
CA THR A 30 -7.17 -5.12 -2.45
C THR A 30 -7.30 -6.27 -1.45
N SER A 31 -8.06 -6.10 -0.37
CA SER A 31 -8.24 -7.17 0.64
C SER A 31 -8.81 -8.46 0.07
N TYR A 32 -9.65 -8.38 -0.96
CA TYR A 32 -10.32 -9.52 -1.59
C TYR A 32 -9.88 -9.76 -3.03
N LEU A 33 -8.95 -8.95 -3.54
CA LEU A 33 -8.56 -8.90 -4.96
C LEU A 33 -9.79 -8.81 -5.87
N SER A 34 -10.77 -7.97 -5.52
CA SER A 34 -12.07 -7.86 -6.20
C SER A 34 -12.17 -6.67 -7.14
N TRP A 35 -11.08 -6.38 -7.88
CA TRP A 35 -11.02 -5.25 -8.83
C TRP A 35 -11.93 -5.45 -10.06
N ASP A 36 -12.24 -6.70 -10.39
CA ASP A 36 -13.25 -7.09 -11.39
C ASP A 36 -14.64 -6.47 -11.12
N LYS A 37 -14.90 -6.06 -9.88
CA LYS A 37 -16.17 -5.43 -9.46
C LYS A 37 -16.12 -3.89 -9.48
N MET A 38 -15.00 -3.29 -9.87
CA MET A 38 -14.90 -1.85 -10.02
C MET A 38 -15.57 -1.42 -11.32
N THR A 39 -16.43 -0.41 -11.21
CA THR A 39 -17.10 0.24 -12.35
C THR A 39 -17.07 1.75 -12.13
N ASP A 40 -17.37 2.54 -13.15
CA ASP A 40 -17.36 4.01 -13.09
C ASP A 40 -18.20 4.57 -11.94
N ASN A 41 -19.26 3.87 -11.52
CA ASN A 41 -20.20 4.29 -10.51
C ASN A 41 -20.15 3.48 -9.19
N SER A 42 -19.21 2.55 -9.04
CA SER A 42 -19.18 1.66 -7.86
C SER A 42 -18.61 2.32 -6.61
N ALA A 43 -17.73 3.31 -6.74
CA ALA A 43 -16.91 3.85 -5.65
C ALA A 43 -17.77 4.43 -4.50
N LYS A 44 -18.74 5.26 -4.79
CA LYS A 44 -19.64 5.85 -3.77
C LYS A 44 -20.41 4.79 -2.99
N ASN A 45 -20.97 3.81 -3.69
CA ASN A 45 -21.70 2.71 -3.06
C ASN A 45 -20.78 1.85 -2.20
N PHE A 46 -19.55 1.61 -2.65
CA PHE A 46 -18.54 0.89 -1.90
C PHE A 46 -18.16 1.62 -0.60
N VAL A 47 -17.90 2.93 -0.66
CA VAL A 47 -17.63 3.75 0.53
C VAL A 47 -18.80 3.72 1.52
N ASN A 48 -20.02 3.89 1.04
CA ASN A 48 -21.21 3.81 1.89
C ASN A 48 -21.35 2.43 2.57
N MET A 49 -21.04 1.35 1.85
CA MET A 49 -21.03 -0.01 2.41
C MET A 49 -19.96 -0.14 3.51
N LEU A 50 -18.76 0.39 3.32
CA LEU A 50 -17.69 0.38 4.33
C LEU A 50 -18.10 1.14 5.61
N ILE A 51 -18.73 2.31 5.45
CA ILE A 51 -19.24 3.11 6.58
C ILE A 51 -20.30 2.31 7.34
N LYS A 52 -21.28 1.75 6.63
CA LYS A 52 -22.38 0.98 7.22
C LYS A 52 -21.89 -0.30 7.93
N SER A 53 -20.91 -0.98 7.35
CA SER A 53 -20.31 -2.20 7.93
C SER A 53 -19.25 -1.92 8.99
N LYS A 54 -18.94 -0.65 9.27
CA LYS A 54 -17.91 -0.19 10.21
C LYS A 54 -16.47 -0.63 9.82
N HIS A 55 -16.23 -0.98 8.57
CA HIS A 55 -14.89 -1.29 8.04
C HIS A 55 -14.15 -0.01 7.64
N LYS A 56 -13.89 0.84 8.63
CA LYS A 56 -13.45 2.22 8.41
C LYS A 56 -11.97 2.39 8.07
N SER A 57 -11.12 1.38 8.28
CA SER A 57 -9.68 1.47 7.99
C SER A 57 -9.40 1.81 6.52
N CYS A 58 -10.19 1.29 5.59
CA CYS A 58 -10.03 1.60 4.16
C CYS A 58 -10.28 3.08 3.84
N LEU A 59 -11.10 3.78 4.64
CA LEU A 59 -11.40 5.21 4.44
C LEU A 59 -10.17 6.11 4.61
N GLU A 60 -9.14 5.62 5.30
CA GLU A 60 -7.86 6.35 5.48
C GLU A 60 -7.11 6.58 4.18
N HIS A 61 -7.35 5.76 3.15
CA HIS A 61 -6.66 5.86 1.87
C HIS A 61 -7.16 7.02 1.00
N GLY A 62 -8.34 7.56 1.27
CA GLY A 62 -8.85 8.77 0.64
C GLY A 62 -8.19 10.01 1.25
N ALA A 63 -7.20 10.58 0.58
CA ALA A 63 -6.57 11.82 1.01
C ALA A 63 -7.51 13.00 0.80
N VAL A 64 -7.60 13.90 1.78
CA VAL A 64 -8.43 15.10 1.74
C VAL A 64 -7.54 16.32 1.91
N TYR A 65 -7.65 17.25 0.97
CA TYR A 65 -6.94 18.53 0.99
C TYR A 65 -7.95 19.65 1.10
N LEU A 66 -7.83 20.46 2.14
CA LEU A 66 -8.72 21.59 2.39
C LEU A 66 -7.90 22.89 2.36
N ASN A 67 -8.45 23.90 1.69
CA ASN A 67 -7.84 25.22 1.65
C ASN A 67 -8.84 26.28 2.11
N ILE A 68 -8.47 27.03 3.15
CA ILE A 68 -9.34 27.98 3.82
C ILE A 68 -8.67 29.33 3.86
N GLY A 69 -9.39 30.40 3.55
CA GLY A 69 -8.89 31.77 3.62
C GLY A 69 -8.31 32.33 2.31
N ASN A 70 -8.36 31.59 1.20
CA ASN A 70 -8.01 32.12 -0.14
C ASN A 70 -9.09 33.02 -0.75
N ASN A 71 -10.28 33.02 -0.21
CA ASN A 71 -11.33 33.94 -0.57
C ASN A 71 -11.52 34.93 0.57
N LEU A 72 -11.18 36.20 0.34
CA LEU A 72 -11.47 37.36 1.21
C LEU A 72 -12.96 37.50 1.57
N TYR A 73 -13.80 36.60 1.08
CA TYR A 73 -15.25 36.55 1.21
C TYR A 73 -15.77 35.23 1.79
N ASP A 74 -14.94 34.47 2.50
CA ASP A 74 -15.42 33.31 3.24
C ASP A 74 -16.19 33.81 4.47
N ILE A 75 -17.47 34.13 4.21
CA ILE A 75 -18.44 34.83 5.09
C ILE A 75 -18.59 34.13 6.46
N GLU A 76 -18.26 32.86 6.55
CA GLU A 76 -18.40 32.06 7.78
C GLU A 76 -17.36 32.41 8.87
N PHE A 77 -16.19 32.91 8.49
CA PHE A 77 -15.13 33.30 9.42
C PHE A 77 -14.88 34.81 9.47
N GLU A 78 -15.56 35.59 8.58
CA GLU A 78 -15.45 37.04 8.55
C GLU A 78 -15.88 37.61 9.93
N HIS A 79 -14.91 38.16 10.66
CA HIS A 79 -15.08 38.75 11.98
C HIS A 79 -15.21 37.81 13.19
N ASP A 80 -15.13 36.47 13.06
CA ASP A 80 -15.16 35.54 14.20
C ASP A 80 -13.83 34.77 14.37
N ALA A 81 -12.85 35.41 14.98
CA ALA A 81 -11.58 34.79 15.30
C ALA A 81 -11.72 33.54 16.19
N CYS A 82 -12.80 33.44 16.97
CA CYS A 82 -13.04 32.25 17.80
C CYS A 82 -13.45 31.05 16.96
N LYS A 83 -14.31 31.22 15.96
CA LYS A 83 -14.67 30.15 15.03
C LYS A 83 -13.50 29.70 14.20
N TRP A 84 -12.70 30.65 13.68
CA TRP A 84 -11.46 30.34 12.95
C TRP A 84 -10.50 29.52 13.81
N ASN A 85 -10.22 29.99 15.02
CA ASN A 85 -9.30 29.30 15.93
C ASN A 85 -9.82 27.90 16.27
N SER A 86 -11.11 27.73 16.53
CA SER A 86 -11.74 26.43 16.82
C SER A 86 -11.63 25.49 15.63
N PHE A 87 -11.89 25.99 14.41
CA PHE A 87 -11.75 25.20 13.18
C PHE A 87 -10.30 24.72 12.97
N ILE A 88 -9.32 25.59 13.11
CA ILE A 88 -7.91 25.25 12.97
C ILE A 88 -7.45 24.30 14.07
N GLN A 89 -7.90 24.51 15.31
CA GLN A 89 -7.51 23.71 16.46
C GLN A 89 -7.92 22.25 16.32
N LYS A 90 -9.11 21.94 15.79
CA LYS A 90 -9.56 20.56 15.64
C LYS A 90 -8.64 19.73 14.71
N TYR A 91 -8.07 20.36 13.67
CA TYR A 91 -7.11 19.68 12.78
C TYR A 91 -5.70 19.68 13.34
N ARG A 92 -5.30 20.71 14.09
CA ARG A 92 -3.99 20.76 14.74
C ARG A 92 -3.84 19.69 15.82
N GLU A 93 -4.90 19.39 16.54
CA GLU A 93 -4.91 18.35 17.58
C GLU A 93 -5.13 16.95 17.03
N ASN A 94 -5.56 16.82 15.79
CA ASN A 94 -5.78 15.53 15.17
C ASN A 94 -4.46 14.92 14.67
N PRO A 95 -4.03 13.73 15.17
CA PRO A 95 -2.74 13.15 14.84
C PRO A 95 -2.62 12.65 13.39
N TYR A 96 -3.74 12.57 12.67
CA TYR A 96 -3.81 12.13 11.27
C TYR A 96 -3.99 13.30 10.31
N SER A 97 -3.79 14.51 10.78
CA SER A 97 -3.90 15.73 9.99
C SER A 97 -2.59 16.53 10.02
N LYS A 98 -2.30 17.19 8.93
CA LYS A 98 -1.20 18.15 8.81
C LYS A 98 -1.77 19.52 8.45
N LEU A 99 -1.28 20.54 9.12
CA LEU A 99 -1.75 21.91 8.93
C LEU A 99 -0.57 22.81 8.65
N THR A 100 -0.65 23.60 7.58
CA THR A 100 0.29 24.63 7.22
C THR A 100 -0.42 25.98 7.20
N HIS A 101 0.07 26.93 7.98
CA HIS A 101 -0.40 28.32 7.91
C HIS A 101 0.25 29.04 6.75
N ASN A 102 -0.57 29.73 5.97
CA ASN A 102 -0.10 30.67 4.97
C ASN A 102 -0.32 32.11 5.47
N THR A 103 0.74 32.71 5.96
CA THR A 103 0.70 34.06 6.53
C THR A 103 0.43 35.15 5.50
N HIS A 104 0.77 34.92 4.23
CA HIS A 104 0.57 35.90 3.14
C HIS A 104 -0.90 36.11 2.77
N ILE A 105 -1.72 35.07 2.95
CA ILE A 105 -3.15 35.09 2.60
C ILE A 105 -4.05 34.92 3.82
N ASN A 106 -3.47 34.97 5.03
CA ASN A 106 -4.16 34.72 6.29
C ASN A 106 -5.03 33.45 6.27
N GLY A 107 -4.48 32.39 5.64
CA GLY A 107 -5.16 31.15 5.35
C GLY A 107 -4.50 29.92 5.95
N ALA A 108 -5.16 28.78 5.81
CA ALA A 108 -4.63 27.49 6.22
C ALA A 108 -4.85 26.42 5.14
N SER A 109 -3.82 25.63 4.91
CA SER A 109 -3.85 24.42 4.09
C SER A 109 -3.82 23.20 4.99
N ILE A 110 -4.79 22.33 4.86
CA ILE A 110 -4.98 21.14 5.72
C ILE A 110 -4.95 19.89 4.86
N THR A 111 -4.09 18.95 5.22
CA THR A 111 -4.10 17.60 4.66
C THR A 111 -4.57 16.63 5.73
N THR A 112 -5.58 15.84 5.41
CA THR A 112 -6.13 14.79 6.27
C THR A 112 -6.60 13.61 5.43
N ASN A 113 -7.51 12.79 5.95
CA ASN A 113 -8.11 11.68 5.22
C ASN A 113 -9.62 11.58 5.48
N PHE A 114 -10.32 10.88 4.60
CA PHE A 114 -11.77 10.78 4.65
C PHE A 114 -12.30 10.11 5.94
N ARG A 115 -11.52 9.19 6.54
CA ARG A 115 -11.87 8.57 7.82
C ARG A 115 -11.98 9.62 8.94
N VAL A 116 -11.01 10.53 9.02
CA VAL A 116 -11.00 11.61 10.02
C VAL A 116 -12.27 12.45 9.93
N LEU A 117 -12.66 12.89 8.73
CA LEU A 117 -13.87 13.68 8.55
C LEU A 117 -15.13 12.89 8.94
N GLN A 118 -15.20 11.63 8.51
CA GLN A 118 -16.37 10.79 8.73
C GLN A 118 -16.53 10.42 10.22
N GLU A 119 -15.43 10.10 10.94
CA GLU A 119 -15.51 9.69 12.35
C GLU A 119 -15.77 10.84 13.32
N ASN A 120 -15.32 12.05 12.97
CA ASN A 120 -15.51 13.25 13.80
C ASN A 120 -16.76 14.06 13.42
N GLY A 121 -17.51 13.66 12.40
CA GLY A 121 -18.67 14.41 11.92
C GLY A 121 -18.31 15.70 11.19
N TRP A 122 -17.11 15.77 10.56
CA TRP A 122 -16.58 16.95 9.87
C TRP A 122 -16.76 16.89 8.35
N LEU A 123 -17.73 16.13 7.86
CA LEU A 123 -17.95 15.98 6.40
C LEU A 123 -18.38 17.31 5.74
N ASP A 124 -18.98 18.23 6.49
CA ASP A 124 -19.34 19.57 5.99
C ASP A 124 -18.10 20.39 5.59
N ASP A 125 -16.91 20.06 6.14
CA ASP A 125 -15.67 20.73 5.76
C ASP A 125 -15.22 20.41 4.33
N LEU A 126 -15.82 19.39 3.68
CA LEU A 126 -15.60 19.10 2.26
C LEU A 126 -15.99 20.27 1.34
N LYS A 127 -16.73 21.25 1.82
CA LYS A 127 -16.96 22.52 1.09
C LYS A 127 -15.65 23.28 0.80
N TYR A 128 -14.59 23.05 1.59
CA TYR A 128 -13.25 23.62 1.40
C TYR A 128 -12.31 22.69 0.61
N LEU A 129 -12.85 21.59 0.06
CA LEU A 129 -12.04 20.62 -0.72
C LEU A 129 -11.38 21.29 -1.91
N CYS A 130 -10.09 21.03 -2.06
CA CYS A 130 -9.28 21.54 -3.15
C CYS A 130 -8.29 20.47 -3.67
N GLU A 131 -7.61 20.77 -4.77
CA GLU A 131 -6.42 20.03 -5.19
C GLU A 131 -5.23 20.41 -4.29
N PRO A 132 -4.27 19.47 -4.08
CA PRO A 132 -3.11 19.75 -3.27
C PRO A 132 -2.27 20.87 -3.88
N THR A 133 -1.99 21.90 -3.08
CA THR A 133 -1.08 23.00 -3.41
C THR A 133 0.32 22.75 -2.84
N GLU A 134 1.26 23.64 -3.07
CA GLU A 134 2.61 23.60 -2.48
C GLU A 134 2.62 23.72 -0.93
N PHE A 135 1.52 24.25 -0.35
CA PHE A 135 1.36 24.37 1.10
C PHE A 135 0.80 23.11 1.76
N HIS A 136 0.36 22.13 0.98
CA HIS A 136 -0.12 20.86 1.52
C HIS A 136 1.03 19.84 1.60
N GLU A 137 1.24 19.26 2.77
CA GLU A 137 2.01 18.03 2.84
C GLU A 137 1.18 16.90 2.22
N LYS A 138 1.63 16.34 1.10
CA LYS A 138 0.84 15.37 0.34
C LYS A 138 0.79 14.01 1.03
N ARG A 139 -0.34 13.32 0.86
CA ARG A 139 -0.47 11.90 1.16
C ARG A 139 -0.33 11.10 -0.13
N LEU A 140 0.62 10.20 -0.16
CA LEU A 140 0.99 9.41 -1.34
C LEU A 140 0.63 7.95 -1.13
N SER A 141 0.04 7.33 -2.16
CA SER A 141 -0.39 5.94 -2.12
C SER A 141 0.43 5.06 -3.06
N MET A 142 0.89 3.92 -2.55
CA MET A 142 1.66 2.95 -3.30
C MET A 142 0.99 1.57 -3.20
N LYS A 143 0.69 0.96 -4.33
CA LYS A 143 0.34 -0.46 -4.40
C LYS A 143 1.60 -1.27 -4.60
N VAL A 144 1.82 -2.26 -3.77
CA VAL A 144 2.96 -3.17 -3.89
C VAL A 144 2.50 -4.62 -4.02
N ILE A 145 3.29 -5.39 -4.74
CA ILE A 145 3.23 -6.85 -4.80
C ILE A 145 4.53 -7.35 -4.17
N THR A 146 4.41 -8.10 -3.10
CA THR A 146 5.56 -8.62 -2.34
C THR A 146 5.16 -9.89 -1.59
N ASP A 147 6.01 -10.39 -0.73
CA ASP A 147 5.75 -11.52 0.15
C ASP A 147 5.27 -11.10 1.56
N ILE A 148 4.66 -12.04 2.27
CA ILE A 148 4.14 -11.84 3.63
C ILE A 148 5.28 -11.48 4.62
N GLY A 149 6.50 -11.95 4.39
CA GLY A 149 7.66 -11.62 5.22
C GLY A 149 7.98 -10.13 5.18
N VAL A 150 8.05 -9.56 3.98
CA VAL A 150 8.32 -8.11 3.77
C VAL A 150 7.21 -7.25 4.33
N THR A 151 5.94 -7.64 4.18
CA THR A 151 4.84 -6.83 4.76
C THR A 151 4.93 -6.71 6.26
N ARG A 152 5.38 -7.75 6.98
CA ARG A 152 5.62 -7.69 8.43
C ARG A 152 6.69 -6.67 8.81
N GLU A 153 7.70 -6.48 7.96
CA GLU A 153 8.71 -5.43 8.14
C GLU A 153 8.13 -4.03 7.89
N PHE A 154 7.30 -3.87 6.86
CA PHE A 154 6.73 -2.58 6.47
C PHE A 154 5.58 -2.15 7.39
N ASN A 155 4.78 -3.07 7.90
CA ASN A 155 3.67 -2.80 8.81
C ASN A 155 4.14 -2.25 10.19
N ARG A 156 5.45 -2.20 10.45
CA ARG A 156 6.04 -1.51 11.60
C ARG A 156 6.06 0.00 11.45
N HIS A 157 5.86 0.55 10.25
CA HIS A 157 5.66 1.98 9.98
C HIS A 157 4.21 2.36 10.34
N ARG A 158 3.97 2.64 11.62
CA ARG A 158 2.62 2.75 12.21
C ARG A 158 1.82 3.95 11.73
N THR A 159 2.47 4.94 11.12
CA THR A 159 1.82 6.13 10.53
C THR A 159 1.19 5.83 9.16
N PHE A 160 1.52 4.69 8.58
CA PHE A 160 0.98 4.26 7.30
C PHE A 160 -0.45 3.74 7.45
N SER A 161 -1.33 4.16 6.56
CA SER A 161 -2.61 3.49 6.30
C SER A 161 -2.35 2.27 5.42
N ILE A 162 -2.85 1.11 5.84
CA ILE A 162 -2.48 -0.18 5.25
C ILE A 162 -3.72 -1.01 4.96
N VAL A 163 -3.85 -1.47 3.71
CA VAL A 163 -4.81 -2.52 3.33
C VAL A 163 -4.07 -3.61 2.57
N GLU A 164 -4.09 -4.81 3.12
CA GLU A 164 -3.40 -5.99 2.59
C GLU A 164 -4.38 -7.06 2.12
N GLN A 165 -3.97 -7.83 1.11
CA GLN A 165 -4.68 -9.01 0.63
C GLN A 165 -4.91 -9.99 1.79
N SER A 166 -6.15 -10.40 1.98
CA SER A 166 -6.51 -11.28 3.08
C SER A 166 -6.38 -12.75 2.71
N THR A 167 -5.48 -13.47 3.33
CA THR A 167 -5.38 -14.94 3.23
C THR A 167 -6.53 -15.69 3.93
N ARG A 168 -7.40 -14.98 4.67
CA ARG A 168 -8.62 -15.57 5.26
C ARG A 168 -9.71 -15.79 4.21
N TYR A 169 -9.79 -14.89 3.23
CA TYR A 169 -10.87 -14.86 2.23
C TYR A 169 -10.41 -15.25 0.83
N CYS A 170 -9.12 -15.06 0.52
CA CYS A 170 -8.56 -15.46 -0.77
C CYS A 170 -8.33 -16.97 -0.76
N ASN A 171 -9.19 -17.71 -1.46
CA ASN A 171 -9.08 -19.15 -1.63
C ASN A 171 -8.32 -19.44 -2.93
N PHE A 172 -7.07 -19.89 -2.82
CA PHE A 172 -6.19 -20.13 -3.97
C PHE A 172 -6.64 -21.30 -4.87
N SER A 173 -7.59 -22.15 -4.43
CA SER A 173 -8.17 -23.17 -5.27
C SER A 173 -9.27 -22.67 -6.23
N LYS A 174 -9.57 -21.36 -6.24
CA LYS A 174 -10.55 -20.77 -7.15
C LYS A 174 -9.91 -20.38 -8.47
N ASP A 175 -10.66 -20.46 -9.57
CA ASP A 175 -10.22 -20.07 -10.91
C ASP A 175 -9.68 -18.65 -10.98
N LYS A 176 -10.24 -17.73 -10.18
CA LYS A 176 -9.76 -16.37 -9.99
C LYS A 176 -8.27 -16.28 -9.59
N PHE A 177 -7.75 -17.30 -8.91
CA PHE A 177 -6.35 -17.40 -8.50
C PHE A 177 -5.56 -18.42 -9.35
N GLY A 178 -6.16 -18.92 -10.44
CA GLY A 178 -5.54 -19.90 -11.35
C GLY A 178 -5.40 -21.31 -10.77
N ASN A 179 -6.11 -21.62 -9.67
CA ASN A 179 -5.97 -22.88 -8.92
C ASN A 179 -4.52 -23.17 -8.48
N GLU A 180 -3.76 -22.11 -8.23
CA GLU A 180 -2.35 -22.19 -7.85
C GLU A 180 -1.98 -21.13 -6.81
N ILE A 181 -0.90 -21.37 -6.06
CA ILE A 181 -0.32 -20.38 -5.18
C ILE A 181 0.81 -19.65 -5.90
N THR A 182 0.79 -18.33 -5.80
CA THR A 182 1.88 -17.48 -6.28
C THR A 182 2.83 -17.19 -5.13
N PHE A 183 4.14 -17.32 -5.35
CA PHE A 183 5.21 -16.97 -4.42
C PHE A 183 6.09 -15.88 -5.01
N ILE A 184 6.76 -15.13 -4.14
CA ILE A 184 7.73 -14.13 -4.55
C ILE A 184 9.11 -14.76 -4.62
N THR A 185 9.77 -14.55 -5.75
CA THR A 185 11.18 -14.94 -5.92
C THR A 185 12.07 -14.07 -5.01
N PRO A 186 12.85 -14.65 -4.12
CA PRO A 186 13.81 -13.91 -3.30
C PRO A 186 14.78 -13.06 -4.12
N SER A 187 15.01 -11.81 -3.68
CA SER A 187 15.81 -10.82 -4.43
C SER A 187 17.31 -11.16 -4.53
N TRP A 188 17.79 -12.06 -3.68
CA TRP A 188 19.19 -12.53 -3.70
C TRP A 188 19.46 -13.60 -4.75
N TRP A 189 18.44 -14.15 -5.40
CA TRP A 189 18.63 -15.03 -6.55
C TRP A 189 18.61 -14.23 -7.85
N LYS A 190 19.72 -14.30 -8.60
CA LYS A 190 19.86 -13.59 -9.87
C LYS A 190 18.92 -14.18 -10.92
N ALA A 191 18.34 -13.32 -11.74
CA ALA A 191 17.35 -13.68 -12.78
C ALA A 191 17.81 -14.77 -13.78
N ASN A 192 19.12 -15.02 -13.87
CA ASN A 192 19.69 -16.04 -14.76
C ASN A 192 19.49 -17.49 -14.27
N LEU A 193 19.11 -17.68 -13.01
CA LEU A 193 18.85 -19.02 -12.48
C LEU A 193 17.67 -19.69 -13.19
N ASN A 194 16.64 -18.95 -13.60
CA ASN A 194 15.52 -19.51 -14.37
C ASN A 194 15.97 -20.13 -15.71
N LYS A 195 17.00 -19.59 -16.37
CA LYS A 195 17.58 -20.17 -17.58
C LYS A 195 18.37 -21.45 -17.30
N ILE A 196 19.09 -21.49 -16.19
CA ILE A 196 19.94 -22.64 -15.81
C ILE A 196 19.09 -23.89 -15.44
N TYR A 197 17.82 -23.69 -14.99
CA TYR A 197 16.97 -24.78 -14.50
C TYR A 197 16.01 -25.36 -15.53
N LEU A 198 15.71 -24.61 -16.59
CA LEU A 198 14.80 -25.03 -17.64
C LEU A 198 15.54 -25.64 -18.84
N GLU A 199 16.88 -25.50 -18.90
CA GLU A 199 17.68 -26.10 -19.96
C GLU A 199 18.48 -27.31 -19.39
N PRO A 200 18.12 -28.55 -19.75
CA PRO A 200 18.79 -29.76 -19.20
C PRO A 200 20.24 -29.99 -19.67
N GLU A 201 20.80 -29.14 -20.51
CA GLU A 201 22.07 -29.38 -21.19
C GLU A 201 23.21 -28.40 -20.90
N VAL A 202 23.25 -27.76 -19.72
CA VAL A 202 24.46 -26.99 -19.35
C VAL A 202 25.54 -27.98 -18.84
N PRO A 203 26.69 -28.14 -19.52
CA PRO A 203 27.72 -29.06 -19.09
C PRO A 203 28.22 -28.70 -17.69
N SER A 204 28.38 -29.69 -16.81
CA SER A 204 28.77 -29.53 -15.40
C SER A 204 30.10 -28.79 -15.17
N TRP A 205 30.97 -28.69 -16.17
CA TRP A 205 32.22 -27.95 -16.13
C TRP A 205 32.13 -26.46 -16.38
N TYR A 206 30.89 -25.96 -16.70
CA TYR A 206 30.63 -24.53 -16.93
C TYR A 206 30.01 -23.84 -15.71
N ILE A 207 29.74 -24.55 -14.62
CA ILE A 207 29.11 -24.04 -13.43
C ILE A 207 30.16 -23.93 -12.34
N ASP A 208 30.46 -22.71 -11.86
CA ASP A 208 31.31 -22.51 -10.69
C ASP A 208 30.67 -23.10 -9.42
N GLU A 209 31.48 -23.37 -8.38
CA GLU A 209 30.97 -23.96 -7.12
C GLU A 209 29.88 -23.11 -6.45
N GLU A 210 30.00 -21.78 -6.52
CA GLU A 210 28.99 -20.84 -5.96
C GLU A 210 27.68 -20.94 -6.74
N ALA A 211 27.73 -21.11 -8.06
CA ALA A 211 26.54 -21.32 -8.89
C ALA A 211 25.86 -22.66 -8.59
N LEU A 212 26.65 -23.71 -8.31
CA LEU A 212 26.12 -25.04 -7.91
C LEU A 212 25.44 -25.02 -6.55
N GLU A 213 26.04 -24.36 -5.53
CA GLU A 213 25.41 -24.21 -4.23
C GLU A 213 24.11 -23.37 -4.30
N ASN A 214 24.14 -22.28 -5.04
CA ASN A 214 22.95 -21.46 -5.26
C ASN A 214 21.87 -22.25 -6.03
N LYS A 215 22.30 -23.15 -6.93
CA LYS A 215 21.39 -24.08 -7.60
C LYS A 215 20.66 -24.98 -6.61
N ALA A 216 21.36 -25.67 -5.73
CA ALA A 216 20.74 -26.56 -4.75
C ALA A 216 19.75 -25.80 -3.83
N ARG A 217 20.15 -24.63 -3.33
CA ARG A 217 19.28 -23.79 -2.47
C ARG A 217 18.00 -23.33 -3.18
N TYR A 218 18.11 -22.96 -4.46
CA TYR A 218 16.95 -22.60 -5.26
C TYR A 218 16.01 -23.79 -5.50
N VAL A 219 16.56 -24.96 -5.83
CA VAL A 219 15.76 -26.19 -5.98
C VAL A 219 15.00 -26.50 -4.71
N TRP A 220 15.64 -26.48 -3.54
CA TRP A 220 14.96 -26.70 -2.25
C TRP A 220 13.83 -25.70 -2.00
N PHE A 221 14.01 -24.44 -2.37
CA PHE A 221 12.95 -23.43 -2.27
C PHE A 221 11.77 -23.77 -3.18
N VAL A 222 12.03 -24.10 -4.45
CA VAL A 222 10.99 -24.43 -5.43
C VAL A 222 10.24 -25.70 -5.02
N GLU A 223 10.95 -26.73 -4.61
CA GLU A 223 10.37 -28.00 -4.13
C GLU A 223 9.50 -27.76 -2.89
N SER A 224 9.99 -26.96 -1.92
CA SER A 224 9.24 -26.61 -0.72
C SER A 224 7.96 -25.86 -1.06
N CYS A 225 8.02 -24.86 -1.94
CA CYS A 225 6.85 -24.11 -2.40
C CYS A 225 5.84 -25.01 -3.11
N THR A 226 6.32 -25.94 -3.94
CA THR A 226 5.49 -26.90 -4.69
C THR A 226 4.78 -27.87 -3.73
N ASP A 227 5.49 -28.39 -2.71
CA ASP A 227 4.90 -29.30 -1.73
C ASP A 227 3.86 -28.56 -0.86
N ILE A 228 4.14 -27.34 -0.45
CA ILE A 228 3.19 -26.49 0.29
C ILE A 228 1.94 -26.22 -0.54
N GLU A 229 2.06 -25.84 -1.79
CA GLU A 229 0.91 -25.65 -2.67
C GLU A 229 0.06 -26.91 -2.74
N ARG A 230 0.67 -28.07 -3.02
CA ARG A 230 -0.01 -29.35 -3.09
C ARG A 230 -0.76 -29.65 -1.79
N ARG A 231 -0.14 -29.45 -0.63
CA ARG A 231 -0.76 -29.68 0.68
C ARG A 231 -1.90 -28.70 0.95
N TYR A 232 -1.71 -27.41 0.66
CA TYR A 232 -2.78 -26.43 0.80
C TYR A 232 -4.02 -26.78 -0.03
N LEU A 233 -3.82 -27.14 -1.31
CA LEU A 233 -4.93 -27.52 -2.19
C LEU A 233 -5.63 -28.80 -1.73
N LEU A 234 -4.89 -29.78 -1.18
CA LEU A 234 -5.47 -30.97 -0.56
C LEU A 234 -6.30 -30.62 0.69
N MET A 235 -5.81 -29.75 1.58
CA MET A 235 -6.55 -29.29 2.76
C MET A 235 -7.87 -28.61 2.38
N ILE A 236 -7.85 -27.76 1.36
CA ILE A 236 -9.07 -27.12 0.84
C ILE A 236 -10.03 -28.17 0.22
N LYS A 237 -9.49 -29.14 -0.52
CA LYS A 237 -10.29 -30.22 -1.11
C LYS A 237 -10.94 -31.11 -0.07
N ASP A 238 -10.26 -31.30 1.07
CA ASP A 238 -10.77 -32.06 2.24
C ASP A 238 -11.77 -31.25 3.09
N GLY A 239 -12.11 -30.02 2.69
CA GLY A 239 -13.15 -29.19 3.30
C GLY A 239 -12.65 -28.12 4.27
N MET A 240 -11.34 -27.99 4.50
CA MET A 240 -10.81 -26.92 5.35
C MET A 240 -11.10 -25.55 4.74
N GLN A 241 -11.41 -24.58 5.60
CA GLN A 241 -11.60 -23.21 5.13
C GLN A 241 -10.24 -22.54 4.83
N PRO A 242 -10.18 -21.55 3.91
CA PRO A 242 -8.94 -20.84 3.59
C PRO A 242 -8.23 -20.27 4.83
N GLN A 243 -8.99 -19.80 5.83
CA GLN A 243 -8.44 -19.27 7.07
C GLN A 243 -7.74 -20.33 7.94
N GLU A 244 -8.03 -21.60 7.74
CA GLU A 244 -7.40 -22.75 8.38
C GLU A 244 -6.21 -23.25 7.55
N ALA A 245 -6.44 -23.51 6.26
CA ALA A 245 -5.42 -24.00 5.35
C ALA A 245 -4.21 -23.06 5.21
N ARG A 246 -4.41 -21.73 5.34
CA ARG A 246 -3.32 -20.74 5.29
C ARG A 246 -2.22 -20.94 6.34
N THR A 247 -2.43 -21.74 7.36
CA THR A 247 -1.45 -21.99 8.45
C THR A 247 -0.14 -22.58 7.95
N ILE A 248 -0.15 -23.25 6.79
CA ILE A 248 1.05 -23.83 6.19
C ILE A 248 1.73 -22.92 5.18
N LEU A 249 1.15 -21.74 4.86
CA LEU A 249 1.72 -20.83 3.87
C LEU A 249 3.04 -20.23 4.36
N PRO A 250 4.11 -20.29 3.55
CA PRO A 250 5.41 -19.74 3.92
C PRO A 250 5.44 -18.21 3.80
N LEU A 251 6.45 -17.59 4.38
CA LEU A 251 6.66 -16.14 4.30
C LEU A 251 6.81 -15.64 2.86
N SER A 252 7.31 -16.47 1.96
CA SER A 252 7.46 -16.15 0.52
C SER A 252 6.13 -16.09 -0.25
N THR A 253 5.00 -16.42 0.39
CA THR A 253 3.67 -16.32 -0.26
C THR A 253 3.40 -14.90 -0.71
N LYS A 254 3.02 -14.73 -1.98
CA LYS A 254 2.67 -13.44 -2.57
C LYS A 254 1.51 -12.79 -1.85
N THR A 255 1.64 -11.51 -1.59
CA THR A 255 0.56 -10.65 -1.11
C THR A 255 0.54 -9.32 -1.89
N GLU A 256 -0.58 -8.62 -1.85
CA GLU A 256 -0.73 -7.28 -2.40
C GLU A 256 -1.17 -6.32 -1.30
N VAL A 257 -0.54 -5.15 -1.25
CA VAL A 257 -0.78 -4.16 -0.22
C VAL A 257 -0.90 -2.78 -0.84
N VAL A 258 -1.82 -1.97 -0.32
CA VAL A 258 -1.84 -0.53 -0.55
C VAL A 258 -1.37 0.16 0.72
N TYR A 259 -0.32 0.94 0.59
CA TYR A 259 0.21 1.84 1.62
C TYR A 259 -0.12 3.29 1.25
N THR A 260 -0.62 4.06 2.22
CA THR A 260 -0.84 5.50 2.04
C THR A 260 -0.28 6.23 3.25
N ALA A 261 0.59 7.23 3.01
CA ALA A 261 1.25 7.96 4.07
C ALA A 261 1.59 9.39 3.63
N PHE A 262 1.94 10.26 4.57
CA PHE A 262 2.47 11.59 4.26
C PHE A 262 3.86 11.50 3.63
N GLU A 263 4.26 12.53 2.89
CA GLU A 263 5.61 12.61 2.30
C GLU A 263 6.72 12.50 3.36
N SER A 264 6.53 13.07 4.55
CA SER A 264 7.48 12.96 5.67
C SER A 264 7.60 11.52 6.19
N ASP A 265 6.49 10.78 6.23
CA ASP A 265 6.48 9.38 6.67
C ASP A 265 7.20 8.50 5.62
N TRP A 266 6.99 8.75 4.32
CA TRP A 266 7.72 8.09 3.25
C TRP A 266 9.22 8.39 3.29
N ARG A 267 9.63 9.63 3.63
CA ARG A 267 11.04 9.97 3.85
C ARG A 267 11.64 9.09 4.95
N HIS A 268 10.98 9.02 6.12
CA HIS A 268 11.41 8.17 7.22
C HIS A 268 11.45 6.69 6.83
N PHE A 269 10.49 6.21 6.03
CA PHE A 269 10.50 4.85 5.49
C PHE A 269 11.77 4.60 4.66
N PHE A 270 12.14 5.51 3.75
CA PHE A 270 13.34 5.37 2.94
C PHE A 270 14.63 5.47 3.76
N ASP A 271 14.66 6.30 4.79
CA ASP A 271 15.80 6.38 5.71
C ASP A 271 16.08 5.00 6.34
N LEU A 272 15.06 4.30 6.77
CA LEU A 272 15.20 3.00 7.43
C LEU A 272 15.38 1.84 6.45
N ARG A 273 14.63 1.81 5.34
CA ARG A 273 14.51 0.64 4.47
C ARG A 273 15.40 0.68 3.23
N LEU A 274 15.82 1.88 2.81
CA LEU A 274 16.66 2.08 1.63
C LEU A 274 18.06 2.58 2.01
N ARG A 275 18.14 3.64 2.85
CA ARG A 275 19.41 4.26 3.26
C ARG A 275 20.07 3.58 4.45
N GLU A 276 19.33 2.74 5.17
CA GLU A 276 19.83 1.92 6.29
C GLU A 276 20.41 2.74 7.45
N THR A 277 19.82 3.89 7.74
CA THR A 277 20.35 4.85 8.76
C THR A 277 20.40 4.30 10.18
N THR A 278 19.65 3.23 10.48
CA THR A 278 19.61 2.58 11.81
C THR A 278 20.15 1.15 11.81
N GLY A 279 20.71 0.68 10.69
CA GLY A 279 21.25 -0.65 10.51
C GLY A 279 20.72 -1.31 9.24
N ALA A 280 21.34 -2.44 8.86
CA ALA A 280 21.03 -3.13 7.61
C ALA A 280 19.56 -3.57 7.54
N ALA A 281 18.88 -3.19 6.47
CA ALA A 281 17.53 -3.65 6.16
C ALA A 281 17.56 -5.08 5.62
N HIS A 282 16.46 -5.82 5.82
CA HIS A 282 16.30 -7.13 5.17
C HIS A 282 16.44 -6.98 3.64
N PRO A 283 17.26 -7.79 2.94
CA PRO A 283 17.57 -7.58 1.51
C PRO A 283 16.32 -7.49 0.62
N GLN A 284 15.33 -8.34 0.86
CA GLN A 284 14.06 -8.34 0.14
C GLN A 284 13.25 -7.06 0.37
N ALA A 285 13.25 -6.55 1.61
CA ALA A 285 12.59 -5.29 1.98
C ALA A 285 13.29 -4.07 1.35
N LYS A 286 14.63 -4.07 1.33
CA LYS A 286 15.43 -3.04 0.66
C LYS A 286 15.19 -3.01 -0.85
N ALA A 287 15.14 -4.19 -1.48
CA ALA A 287 14.84 -4.29 -2.91
C ALA A 287 13.46 -3.71 -3.24
N LEU A 288 12.43 -3.98 -2.42
CA LEU A 288 11.12 -3.38 -2.60
C LEU A 288 11.12 -1.87 -2.34
N ALA A 289 11.82 -1.40 -1.29
CA ALA A 289 11.94 0.03 -1.01
C ALA A 289 12.59 0.79 -2.18
N GLN A 290 13.57 0.17 -2.86
CA GLN A 290 14.16 0.73 -4.08
C GLN A 290 13.15 0.82 -5.23
N LEU A 291 12.30 -0.20 -5.43
CA LEU A 291 11.25 -0.17 -6.45
C LEU A 291 10.23 0.95 -6.16
N ILE A 292 9.85 1.13 -4.89
CA ILE A 292 8.95 2.22 -4.46
C ILE A 292 9.60 3.58 -4.72
N TYR A 293 10.87 3.75 -4.36
CA TYR A 293 11.61 5.00 -4.59
C TYR A 293 11.69 5.35 -6.07
N ASN A 294 12.06 4.38 -6.92
CA ASN A 294 12.13 4.55 -8.37
C ASN A 294 10.75 4.93 -8.96
N GLU A 295 9.69 4.36 -8.40
CA GLU A 295 8.34 4.69 -8.85
C GLU A 295 7.97 6.14 -8.46
N PHE A 296 8.28 6.62 -7.27
CA PHE A 296 8.09 8.02 -6.90
C PHE A 296 8.94 8.98 -7.72
N GLU A 297 10.17 8.58 -8.09
CA GLU A 297 11.07 9.38 -8.92
C GLU A 297 10.48 9.66 -10.30
N LYS A 298 9.82 8.68 -10.94
CA LYS A 298 9.13 8.85 -12.23
C LYS A 298 8.09 9.97 -12.21
N TYR A 299 7.50 10.25 -11.05
CA TYR A 299 6.50 11.30 -10.87
C TYR A 299 7.07 12.58 -10.24
N GLY A 300 8.39 12.67 -10.08
CA GLY A 300 9.07 13.84 -9.49
C GLY A 300 8.76 14.06 -8.00
N LEU A 301 8.35 13.00 -7.28
CA LEU A 301 7.91 13.06 -5.88
C LEU A 301 9.06 12.88 -4.88
N THR A 302 10.30 12.63 -5.36
CA THR A 302 11.45 12.35 -4.49
C THR A 302 12.19 13.61 -4.04
N ARG A 303 11.89 14.80 -4.60
CA ARG A 303 12.61 16.05 -4.29
C ARG A 303 12.67 16.39 -2.80
N ASN A 304 11.63 16.06 -2.06
CA ASN A 304 11.52 16.29 -0.62
C ASN A 304 11.84 15.05 0.22
N MET A 305 12.30 13.96 -0.40
CA MET A 305 12.56 12.67 0.25
C MET A 305 14.07 12.32 0.30
N GLY A 306 14.92 13.24 -0.17
CA GLY A 306 16.37 13.13 -0.15
C GLY A 306 16.99 13.39 1.21
#